data_6ac6eac752fcbe5a77e88370929ab00e
#
_entry.id   6ac6eac752fcbe5a77e88370929ab00e
#
_cell.length_a   1.000
_cell.length_b   1.000
_cell.length_c   1.000
_cell.angle_alpha   90.00
_cell.angle_beta   90.00
_cell.angle_gamma   90.00
#
_symmetry.space_group_name_H-M   'P 1'
#
loop_
_entity.id
_entity.type
_entity.pdbx_description
1 polymer ?
#
loop_
_entity_poly.entity_id
_entity_poly.type
_entity_poly.pdbx_seq_one_letter_code
_entity_poly.pdbx_strand_id
1 'polypeptide(L)'
;MRDMKDSLKGRVALVAGGTRGAGRGIAVQLGAAGATVYVTGRTTRAQRSEQNRPETIEETAELVTAAGGIGIAVQTDHLVPEQVQSLVERIDREQGRLDVLVNDIWGGEHIFEWNKSIWEHSLDKGLRLLRLGVDTHLITSHFALPLLIRRPGGLVIEVTDGTAEYNATKYRISTFYDLAKASVLRLAWSQAQELKPHGATAVSLTPGWMRSEGMLEHFGVTEANWRDATVKEPHFVISESPAYVGRAVAALAADADRARWNGQSLSSGQLARVYGFTDLDGSQPDAWRYVPEVQDAGKPADATGYR
;
A
#
# COMPACT_ATOMS: atom_id res chain seq x y z
N MET A 1 -3.01 -18.63 14.61
CA MET A 1 -3.48 -17.37 13.98
C MET A 1 -4.59 -16.79 14.85
N ARG A 2 -4.46 -15.58 15.40
CA ARG A 2 -5.60 -14.93 16.04
C ARG A 2 -6.70 -14.76 14.99
N ASP A 3 -7.91 -15.13 15.32
CA ASP A 3 -9.04 -14.89 14.45
C ASP A 3 -9.20 -13.37 14.31
N MET A 4 -8.92 -12.86 13.11
CA MET A 4 -9.00 -11.42 12.79
C MET A 4 -10.44 -10.99 12.47
N LYS A 5 -11.36 -11.94 12.39
CA LYS A 5 -12.77 -11.68 12.10
C LYS A 5 -13.34 -10.70 13.14
N ASP A 6 -13.99 -9.67 12.67
CA ASP A 6 -14.61 -8.63 13.49
C ASP A 6 -13.65 -7.79 14.36
N SER A 7 -12.32 -7.96 14.25
CA SER A 7 -11.33 -7.21 15.05
C SER A 7 -11.35 -5.69 14.77
N LEU A 8 -11.86 -5.27 13.60
CA LEU A 8 -12.01 -3.87 13.19
C LEU A 8 -13.48 -3.45 13.06
N LYS A 9 -14.40 -4.21 13.63
CA LYS A 9 -15.84 -3.86 13.60
C LYS A 9 -16.08 -2.47 14.20
N GLY A 10 -16.80 -1.63 13.47
CA GLY A 10 -17.06 -0.24 13.86
C GLY A 10 -15.88 0.70 13.68
N ARG A 11 -14.78 0.26 13.06
CA ARG A 11 -13.68 1.11 12.59
C ARG A 11 -13.93 1.56 11.16
N VAL A 12 -13.47 2.76 10.84
CA VAL A 12 -13.58 3.39 9.53
C VAL A 12 -12.19 3.54 8.94
N ALA A 13 -11.99 3.02 7.74
CA ALA A 13 -10.75 3.13 6.99
C ALA A 13 -10.96 3.89 5.68
N LEU A 14 -9.99 4.72 5.32
CA LEU A 14 -9.82 5.29 3.99
C LEU A 14 -8.62 4.63 3.33
N VAL A 15 -8.83 3.96 2.20
CA VAL A 15 -7.78 3.42 1.34
C VAL A 15 -7.72 4.24 0.07
N ALA A 16 -6.77 5.17 0.04
CA ALA A 16 -6.47 6.01 -1.09
C ALA A 16 -5.58 5.23 -2.08
N GLY A 17 -6.06 5.03 -3.32
CA GLY A 17 -5.39 4.16 -4.29
C GLY A 17 -5.88 2.71 -4.26
N GLY A 18 -7.11 2.45 -3.83
CA GLY A 18 -7.68 1.12 -3.63
C GLY A 18 -8.17 0.39 -4.90
N THR A 19 -7.78 0.83 -6.10
CA THR A 19 -8.33 0.27 -7.35
C THR A 19 -7.83 -1.15 -7.64
N ARG A 20 -6.55 -1.44 -7.37
CA ARG A 20 -5.83 -2.70 -7.67
C ARG A 20 -4.60 -2.87 -6.78
N GLY A 21 -3.86 -3.97 -6.96
CA GLY A 21 -2.58 -4.23 -6.29
C GLY A 21 -2.68 -4.18 -4.77
N ALA A 22 -1.70 -3.49 -4.14
CA ALA A 22 -1.65 -3.37 -2.68
C ALA A 22 -2.90 -2.75 -2.11
N GLY A 23 -3.35 -1.61 -2.65
CA GLY A 23 -4.53 -0.91 -2.16
C GLY A 23 -5.80 -1.75 -2.19
N ARG A 24 -6.03 -2.53 -3.27
CA ARG A 24 -7.14 -3.50 -3.33
C ARG A 24 -6.99 -4.56 -2.24
N GLY A 25 -5.80 -5.18 -2.14
CA GLY A 25 -5.54 -6.21 -1.14
C GLY A 25 -5.73 -5.69 0.29
N ILE A 26 -5.24 -4.49 0.58
CA ILE A 26 -5.40 -3.82 1.87
C ILE A 26 -6.89 -3.56 2.18
N ALA A 27 -7.63 -2.99 1.22
CA ALA A 27 -9.05 -2.70 1.40
C ALA A 27 -9.86 -3.97 1.73
N VAL A 28 -9.62 -5.05 0.97
CA VAL A 28 -10.30 -6.33 1.17
C VAL A 28 -9.98 -6.95 2.53
N GLN A 29 -8.72 -6.92 2.98
CA GLN A 29 -8.34 -7.48 4.28
C GLN A 29 -8.82 -6.65 5.47
N LEU A 30 -8.91 -5.33 5.34
CA LEU A 30 -9.58 -4.47 6.33
C LEU A 30 -11.07 -4.81 6.42
N GLY A 31 -11.73 -5.05 5.28
CA GLY A 31 -13.11 -5.52 5.21
C GLY A 31 -13.29 -6.90 5.85
N ALA A 32 -12.40 -7.85 5.58
CA ALA A 32 -12.42 -9.18 6.22
C ALA A 32 -12.27 -9.10 7.75
N ALA A 33 -11.64 -8.05 8.26
CA ALA A 33 -11.58 -7.74 9.69
C ALA A 33 -12.80 -6.97 10.23
N GLY A 34 -13.82 -6.69 9.41
CA GLY A 34 -15.09 -6.07 9.79
C GLY A 34 -15.15 -4.54 9.69
N ALA A 35 -14.17 -3.89 9.06
CA ALA A 35 -14.14 -2.44 8.92
C ALA A 35 -15.16 -1.92 7.89
N THR A 36 -15.56 -0.65 8.04
CA THR A 36 -16.11 0.17 6.95
C THR A 36 -14.93 0.77 6.17
N VAL A 37 -14.85 0.51 4.88
CA VAL A 37 -13.70 0.89 4.04
C VAL A 37 -14.15 1.78 2.88
N TYR A 38 -13.71 3.02 2.88
CA TYR A 38 -13.80 3.93 1.75
C TYR A 38 -12.65 3.60 0.78
N VAL A 39 -13.03 3.14 -0.41
CA VAL A 39 -12.11 2.75 -1.48
C VAL A 39 -12.08 3.85 -2.51
N THR A 40 -10.92 4.49 -2.73
CA THR A 40 -10.82 5.63 -3.63
C THR A 40 -9.79 5.42 -4.73
N GLY A 41 -10.00 6.10 -5.83
CA GLY A 41 -9.16 6.07 -7.01
C GLY A 41 -9.87 6.74 -8.20
N ARG A 42 -9.16 6.86 -9.31
CA ARG A 42 -9.67 7.55 -10.51
C ARG A 42 -10.46 6.65 -11.44
N THR A 43 -10.18 5.34 -11.43
CA THR A 43 -10.80 4.37 -12.34
C THR A 43 -12.09 3.82 -11.74
N THR A 44 -13.18 4.06 -12.46
CA THR A 44 -14.53 3.57 -12.17
C THR A 44 -15.04 2.72 -13.34
N ARG A 45 -16.19 2.06 -13.17
CA ARG A 45 -16.88 1.38 -14.26
C ARG A 45 -17.29 2.31 -15.40
N ALA A 46 -17.58 3.58 -15.07
CA ALA A 46 -17.97 4.60 -16.05
C ALA A 46 -16.78 5.26 -16.74
N GLN A 47 -15.63 5.32 -16.06
CA GLN A 47 -14.47 6.08 -16.55
C GLN A 47 -13.16 5.39 -16.15
N ARG A 48 -12.30 5.14 -17.12
CA ARG A 48 -10.93 4.67 -16.88
C ARG A 48 -9.97 5.85 -16.71
N SER A 49 -8.94 5.63 -15.90
CA SER A 49 -7.81 6.56 -15.80
C SER A 49 -6.89 6.45 -17.02
N GLU A 50 -5.87 7.31 -17.09
CA GLU A 50 -4.86 7.31 -18.15
C GLU A 50 -4.09 5.99 -18.30
N GLN A 51 -4.07 5.16 -17.26
CA GLN A 51 -3.46 3.82 -17.31
C GLN A 51 -4.31 2.81 -18.08
N ASN A 52 -5.57 3.14 -18.38
CA ASN A 52 -6.53 2.31 -19.13
C ASN A 52 -6.70 0.86 -18.64
N ARG A 53 -6.48 0.62 -17.35
CA ARG A 53 -6.65 -0.70 -16.75
C ARG A 53 -8.12 -0.99 -16.44
N PRO A 54 -8.54 -2.27 -16.45
CA PRO A 54 -9.95 -2.65 -16.25
C PRO A 54 -10.42 -2.59 -14.80
N GLU A 55 -9.50 -2.71 -13.82
CA GLU A 55 -9.83 -2.80 -12.41
C GLU A 55 -10.48 -1.49 -11.92
N THR A 56 -11.55 -1.58 -11.12
CA THR A 56 -12.31 -0.42 -10.65
C THR A 56 -12.42 -0.36 -9.12
N ILE A 57 -12.70 0.83 -8.60
CA ILE A 57 -12.94 1.03 -7.17
C ILE A 57 -14.24 0.37 -6.72
N GLU A 58 -15.26 0.31 -7.58
CA GLU A 58 -16.54 -0.35 -7.28
C GLU A 58 -16.35 -1.85 -7.10
N GLU A 59 -15.58 -2.50 -7.97
CA GLU A 59 -15.24 -3.91 -7.83
C GLU A 59 -14.51 -4.17 -6.50
N THR A 60 -13.56 -3.32 -6.14
CA THR A 60 -12.86 -3.45 -4.85
C THR A 60 -13.82 -3.27 -3.66
N ALA A 61 -14.75 -2.30 -3.71
CA ALA A 61 -15.74 -2.11 -2.64
C ALA A 61 -16.69 -3.32 -2.52
N GLU A 62 -17.06 -3.95 -3.63
CA GLU A 62 -17.84 -5.19 -3.63
C GLU A 62 -17.05 -6.35 -2.99
N LEU A 63 -15.75 -6.47 -3.30
CA LEU A 63 -14.87 -7.46 -2.66
C LEU A 63 -14.72 -7.24 -1.16
N VAL A 64 -14.63 -5.98 -0.70
CA VAL A 64 -14.64 -5.62 0.72
C VAL A 64 -15.92 -6.11 1.40
N THR A 65 -17.07 -5.89 0.74
CA THR A 65 -18.39 -6.30 1.27
C THR A 65 -18.52 -7.82 1.29
N ALA A 66 -18.09 -8.49 0.23
CA ALA A 66 -18.06 -9.96 0.16
C ALA A 66 -17.15 -10.59 1.23
N ALA A 67 -16.09 -9.89 1.63
CA ALA A 67 -15.18 -10.33 2.70
C ALA A 67 -15.75 -10.15 4.12
N GLY A 68 -16.88 -9.43 4.29
CA GLY A 68 -17.57 -9.26 5.60
C GLY A 68 -17.52 -7.84 6.16
N GLY A 69 -16.91 -6.89 5.48
CA GLY A 69 -16.92 -5.46 5.83
C GLY A 69 -18.01 -4.66 5.14
N ILE A 70 -17.85 -3.34 5.13
CA ILE A 70 -18.70 -2.42 4.37
C ILE A 70 -17.80 -1.65 3.39
N GLY A 71 -17.89 -1.97 2.10
CA GLY A 71 -17.12 -1.30 1.05
C GLY A 71 -17.89 -0.13 0.45
N ILE A 72 -17.25 1.04 0.38
CA ILE A 72 -17.83 2.27 -0.18
C ILE A 72 -16.85 2.83 -1.22
N ALA A 73 -17.21 2.76 -2.51
CA ALA A 73 -16.42 3.33 -3.59
C ALA A 73 -16.68 4.83 -3.70
N VAL A 74 -15.61 5.64 -3.77
CA VAL A 74 -15.69 7.08 -4.02
C VAL A 74 -14.65 7.49 -5.05
N GLN A 75 -15.09 7.89 -6.24
CA GLN A 75 -14.17 8.40 -7.26
C GLN A 75 -13.47 9.65 -6.76
N THR A 76 -12.14 9.61 -6.73
CA THR A 76 -11.33 10.73 -6.23
C THR A 76 -10.02 10.79 -7.01
N ASP A 77 -9.70 11.95 -7.57
CA ASP A 77 -8.34 12.29 -7.99
C ASP A 77 -7.64 12.98 -6.81
N HIS A 78 -6.69 12.30 -6.21
CA HIS A 78 -5.96 12.80 -5.05
C HIS A 78 -4.98 13.96 -5.37
N LEU A 79 -4.83 14.33 -6.64
CA LEU A 79 -4.16 15.58 -7.05
C LEU A 79 -5.08 16.79 -7.04
N VAL A 80 -6.40 16.59 -6.84
CA VAL A 80 -7.40 17.67 -6.82
C VAL A 80 -7.85 17.90 -5.37
N PRO A 81 -7.34 18.94 -4.68
CA PRO A 81 -7.59 19.16 -3.25
C PRO A 81 -9.09 19.21 -2.91
N GLU A 82 -9.91 19.82 -3.77
CA GLU A 82 -11.36 19.97 -3.55
C GLU A 82 -12.09 18.61 -3.56
N GLN A 83 -11.61 17.64 -4.37
CA GLN A 83 -12.17 16.29 -4.37
C GLN A 83 -11.81 15.55 -3.08
N VAL A 84 -10.57 15.69 -2.62
CA VAL A 84 -10.12 15.08 -1.37
C VAL A 84 -10.83 15.68 -0.17
N GLN A 85 -11.01 17.00 -0.14
CA GLN A 85 -11.80 17.69 0.89
C GLN A 85 -13.23 17.15 0.92
N SER A 86 -13.90 17.09 -0.22
CA SER A 86 -15.27 16.58 -0.34
C SER A 86 -15.40 15.13 0.10
N LEU A 87 -14.39 14.29 -0.20
CA LEU A 87 -14.31 12.90 0.28
C LEU A 87 -14.28 12.85 1.82
N VAL A 88 -13.39 13.62 2.45
CA VAL A 88 -13.24 13.61 3.91
C VAL A 88 -14.48 14.18 4.60
N GLU A 89 -15.09 15.25 4.07
CA GLU A 89 -16.37 15.78 4.55
C GLU A 89 -17.50 14.76 4.44
N ARG A 90 -17.49 13.94 3.38
CA ARG A 90 -18.44 12.82 3.25
C ARG A 90 -18.21 11.76 4.33
N ILE A 91 -16.95 11.35 4.56
CA ILE A 91 -16.62 10.39 5.62
C ILE A 91 -17.06 10.93 6.99
N ASP A 92 -16.78 12.19 7.26
CA ASP A 92 -17.19 12.84 8.52
C ASP A 92 -18.71 12.86 8.69
N ARG A 93 -19.46 13.25 7.67
CA ARG A 93 -20.91 13.31 7.70
C ARG A 93 -21.54 11.91 7.87
N GLU A 94 -21.01 10.89 7.21
CA GLU A 94 -21.56 9.53 7.22
C GLU A 94 -21.14 8.72 8.46
N GLN A 95 -19.92 8.94 8.98
CA GLN A 95 -19.30 8.10 10.02
C GLN A 95 -18.87 8.86 11.28
N GLY A 96 -18.64 10.17 11.19
CA GLY A 96 -18.18 11.00 12.29
C GLY A 96 -16.76 10.63 12.81
N ARG A 97 -16.01 9.83 12.06
CA ARG A 97 -14.69 9.32 12.44
C ARG A 97 -13.88 8.80 11.26
N LEU A 98 -12.57 8.80 11.44
CA LEU A 98 -11.63 8.05 10.63
C LEU A 98 -10.62 7.37 11.57
N ASP A 99 -10.42 6.06 11.46
CA ASP A 99 -9.51 5.30 12.33
C ASP A 99 -8.23 4.90 11.63
N VAL A 100 -8.30 4.61 10.32
CA VAL A 100 -7.17 4.16 9.53
C VAL A 100 -7.14 4.93 8.22
N LEU A 101 -6.00 5.57 7.93
CA LEU A 101 -5.68 6.14 6.63
C LEU A 101 -4.59 5.30 5.99
N VAL A 102 -4.83 4.81 4.79
CA VAL A 102 -3.82 4.15 3.95
C VAL A 102 -3.62 4.97 2.70
N ASN A 103 -2.43 5.50 2.52
CA ASN A 103 -2.00 6.16 1.30
C ASN A 103 -1.20 5.15 0.44
N ASP A 104 -1.84 4.59 -0.57
CA ASP A 104 -1.25 3.70 -1.59
C ASP A 104 -1.46 4.29 -2.99
N ILE A 105 -1.44 5.62 -3.09
CA ILE A 105 -1.65 6.30 -4.36
C ILE A 105 -0.34 6.26 -5.13
N TRP A 106 -0.40 5.57 -6.26
CA TRP A 106 0.66 5.57 -7.27
C TRP A 106 0.02 5.88 -8.63
N GLY A 107 0.47 5.75 -9.68
CA GLY A 107 -0.13 5.99 -10.98
C GLY A 107 0.94 6.23 -12.02
N GLY A 108 2.18 5.91 -11.63
CA GLY A 108 3.36 6.19 -12.41
C GLY A 108 3.86 5.05 -13.29
N GLU A 109 3.25 3.87 -13.24
CA GLU A 109 3.76 2.65 -13.91
C GLU A 109 3.98 2.85 -15.41
N HIS A 110 3.15 3.65 -16.05
CA HIS A 110 3.20 3.87 -17.51
C HIS A 110 4.14 5.01 -17.93
N ILE A 111 4.72 5.76 -16.99
CA ILE A 111 5.52 6.95 -17.29
C ILE A 111 6.94 6.93 -16.74
N PHE A 112 7.32 5.99 -15.87
CA PHE A 112 8.70 5.94 -15.45
C PHE A 112 9.61 5.31 -16.52
N GLU A 113 10.84 5.77 -16.57
CA GLU A 113 11.83 5.37 -17.56
C GLU A 113 12.98 4.66 -16.85
N TRP A 114 13.17 3.39 -17.21
CA TRP A 114 14.17 2.51 -16.59
C TRP A 114 15.58 2.92 -16.96
N ASN A 115 16.49 2.87 -15.97
CA ASN A 115 17.95 2.99 -16.17
C ASN A 115 18.39 4.25 -16.93
N LYS A 116 17.63 5.35 -16.82
CA LYS A 116 18.02 6.65 -17.37
C LYS A 116 18.58 7.55 -16.28
N SER A 117 19.70 8.22 -16.61
CA SER A 117 20.22 9.30 -15.78
C SER A 117 19.24 10.46 -15.72
N ILE A 118 19.31 11.29 -14.68
CA ILE A 118 18.39 12.42 -14.48
C ILE A 118 18.34 13.36 -15.70
N TRP A 119 19.46 13.55 -16.38
CA TRP A 119 19.56 14.41 -17.58
C TRP A 119 19.06 13.76 -18.88
N GLU A 120 18.82 12.45 -18.87
CA GLU A 120 18.28 11.68 -20.01
C GLU A 120 16.79 11.38 -19.85
N HIS A 121 16.31 11.43 -18.60
CA HIS A 121 14.89 11.21 -18.29
C HIS A 121 14.05 12.38 -18.78
N SER A 122 12.85 12.12 -19.32
CA SER A 122 11.91 13.18 -19.61
C SER A 122 11.56 13.95 -18.33
N LEU A 123 11.85 15.25 -18.31
CA LEU A 123 11.59 16.11 -17.16
C LEU A 123 10.08 16.14 -16.81
N ASP A 124 9.21 16.24 -17.80
CA ASP A 124 7.76 16.28 -17.60
C ASP A 124 7.25 14.99 -16.95
N LYS A 125 7.70 13.82 -17.45
CA LYS A 125 7.36 12.53 -16.86
C LYS A 125 7.92 12.39 -15.43
N GLY A 126 9.16 12.81 -15.21
CA GLY A 126 9.79 12.78 -13.89
C GLY A 126 9.06 13.64 -12.86
N LEU A 127 8.74 14.90 -13.21
CA LEU A 127 7.96 15.78 -12.34
C LEU A 127 6.54 15.24 -12.13
N ARG A 128 5.93 14.63 -13.15
CA ARG A 128 4.62 13.96 -13.01
C ARG A 128 4.68 12.79 -12.02
N LEU A 129 5.76 11.99 -12.02
CA LEU A 129 5.97 10.92 -11.04
C LEU A 129 5.98 11.43 -9.61
N LEU A 130 6.70 12.53 -9.34
CA LEU A 130 6.73 13.15 -8.01
C LEU A 130 5.34 13.62 -7.60
N ARG A 131 4.61 14.28 -8.48
CA ARG A 131 3.23 14.70 -8.18
C ARG A 131 2.33 13.52 -7.86
N LEU A 132 2.39 12.44 -8.65
CA LEU A 132 1.57 11.24 -8.45
C LEU A 132 1.95 10.45 -7.20
N GLY A 133 3.22 10.41 -6.83
CA GLY A 133 3.71 9.60 -5.72
C GLY A 133 3.97 10.36 -4.42
N VAL A 134 3.94 11.70 -4.43
CA VAL A 134 4.23 12.53 -3.24
C VAL A 134 3.11 13.52 -2.96
N ASP A 135 2.74 14.39 -3.93
CA ASP A 135 1.72 15.42 -3.69
C ASP A 135 0.37 14.78 -3.30
N THR A 136 0.01 13.65 -3.91
CA THR A 136 -1.23 12.92 -3.61
C THR A 136 -1.29 12.48 -2.15
N HIS A 137 -0.18 11.99 -1.58
CA HIS A 137 -0.08 11.59 -0.18
C HIS A 137 -0.19 12.79 0.75
N LEU A 138 0.49 13.90 0.41
CA LEU A 138 0.44 15.15 1.17
C LEU A 138 -0.98 15.74 1.19
N ILE A 139 -1.63 15.86 0.02
CA ILE A 139 -2.98 16.41 -0.10
C ILE A 139 -3.98 15.55 0.68
N THR A 140 -3.90 14.21 0.52
CA THR A 140 -4.80 13.30 1.22
C THR A 140 -4.64 13.42 2.73
N SER A 141 -3.40 13.41 3.22
CA SER A 141 -3.10 13.54 4.64
C SER A 141 -3.54 14.87 5.20
N HIS A 142 -3.33 15.98 4.47
CA HIS A 142 -3.74 17.32 4.90
C HIS A 142 -5.22 17.39 5.28
N PHE A 143 -6.10 16.80 4.48
CA PHE A 143 -7.54 16.81 4.76
C PHE A 143 -7.98 15.69 5.72
N ALA A 144 -7.36 14.52 5.67
CA ALA A 144 -7.80 13.35 6.43
C ALA A 144 -7.34 13.38 7.89
N LEU A 145 -6.13 13.88 8.19
CA LEU A 145 -5.56 13.84 9.54
C LEU A 145 -6.38 14.61 10.58
N PRO A 146 -6.98 15.79 10.31
CA PRO A 146 -7.85 16.46 11.26
C PRO A 146 -9.03 15.61 11.74
N LEU A 147 -9.60 14.78 10.86
CA LEU A 147 -10.67 13.84 11.24
C LEU A 147 -10.11 12.65 12.03
N LEU A 148 -8.95 12.12 11.63
CA LEU A 148 -8.30 10.97 12.25
C LEU A 148 -7.89 11.25 13.70
N ILE A 149 -7.40 12.44 14.01
CA ILE A 149 -6.92 12.82 15.36
C ILE A 149 -8.05 13.22 16.33
N ARG A 150 -9.29 13.29 15.90
CA ARG A 150 -10.42 13.61 16.82
C ARG A 150 -10.56 12.56 17.92
N ARG A 151 -10.01 11.37 17.72
CA ARG A 151 -9.99 10.28 18.70
C ARG A 151 -8.60 9.69 18.79
N PRO A 152 -8.13 9.30 19.97
CA PRO A 152 -6.82 8.64 20.09
C PRO A 152 -6.86 7.27 19.42
N GLY A 153 -5.67 6.81 19.00
CA GLY A 153 -5.50 5.50 18.39
C GLY A 153 -5.66 5.47 16.87
N GLY A 154 -5.67 6.62 16.18
CA GLY A 154 -5.62 6.68 14.72
C GLY A 154 -4.34 6.05 14.17
N LEU A 155 -4.42 5.49 12.95
CA LEU A 155 -3.31 4.86 12.25
C LEU A 155 -3.18 5.41 10.84
N VAL A 156 -1.98 5.86 10.49
CA VAL A 156 -1.59 6.23 9.12
C VAL A 156 -0.58 5.23 8.59
N ILE A 157 -0.83 4.75 7.38
CA ILE A 157 0.08 3.86 6.65
C ILE A 157 0.40 4.50 5.31
N GLU A 158 1.67 4.84 5.14
CA GLU A 158 2.24 5.35 3.90
C GLU A 158 2.88 4.18 3.16
N VAL A 159 2.25 3.73 2.06
CA VAL A 159 2.75 2.58 1.29
C VAL A 159 3.81 3.04 0.29
N THR A 160 4.96 2.36 0.30
CA THR A 160 6.11 2.70 -0.54
C THR A 160 6.75 1.44 -1.13
N ASP A 161 7.89 1.61 -1.82
CA ASP A 161 8.73 0.53 -2.32
C ASP A 161 10.13 0.64 -1.74
N GLY A 162 10.52 -0.36 -0.96
CA GLY A 162 11.77 -0.43 -0.22
C GLY A 162 11.65 0.00 1.24
N THR A 163 12.37 -0.71 2.11
CA THR A 163 12.54 -0.28 3.51
C THR A 163 13.48 0.93 3.57
N ALA A 164 13.46 1.66 4.68
CA ALA A 164 14.36 2.80 4.88
C ALA A 164 15.83 2.39 4.80
N GLU A 165 16.18 1.24 5.37
CA GLU A 165 17.54 0.68 5.36
C GLU A 165 17.99 0.32 3.95
N TYR A 166 17.11 -0.30 3.16
CA TYR A 166 17.41 -0.67 1.79
C TYR A 166 17.58 0.57 0.91
N ASN A 167 16.62 1.50 0.94
CA ASN A 167 16.65 2.71 0.11
C ASN A 167 17.77 3.69 0.51
N ALA A 168 18.29 3.62 1.74
CA ALA A 168 19.45 4.43 2.15
C ALA A 168 20.76 4.05 1.41
N THR A 169 20.83 2.85 0.83
CA THR A 169 22.05 2.31 0.23
C THR A 169 21.90 1.85 -1.21
N LYS A 170 20.66 1.76 -1.72
CA LYS A 170 20.34 1.21 -3.04
C LYS A 170 19.55 2.20 -3.87
N TYR A 171 20.14 2.59 -4.99
CA TYR A 171 19.47 3.40 -6.01
C TYR A 171 18.42 2.58 -6.75
N ARG A 172 17.24 3.18 -6.95
CA ARG A 172 16.06 2.50 -7.51
C ARG A 172 15.65 3.11 -8.85
N ILE A 173 15.71 2.34 -9.91
CA ILE A 173 15.10 2.58 -11.24
C ILE A 173 15.55 3.88 -11.92
N SER A 174 15.22 5.04 -11.34
CA SER A 174 15.59 6.38 -11.80
C SER A 174 15.54 7.36 -10.64
N THR A 175 16.21 8.53 -10.76
CA THR A 175 16.21 9.55 -9.70
C THR A 175 14.81 9.98 -9.29
N PHE A 176 13.87 10.13 -10.25
CA PHE A 176 12.52 10.56 -9.94
C PHE A 176 11.72 9.48 -9.21
N TYR A 177 11.89 8.21 -9.58
CA TYR A 177 11.27 7.09 -8.89
C TYR A 177 11.84 6.95 -7.47
N ASP A 178 13.17 6.91 -7.37
CA ASP A 178 13.90 6.77 -6.11
C ASP A 178 13.49 7.86 -5.11
N LEU A 179 13.49 9.12 -5.58
CA LEU A 179 13.07 10.26 -4.77
C LEU A 179 11.60 10.16 -4.36
N ALA A 180 10.69 9.76 -5.26
CA ALA A 180 9.29 9.59 -4.92
C ALA A 180 9.11 8.56 -3.78
N LYS A 181 9.75 7.39 -3.90
CA LYS A 181 9.63 6.32 -2.90
C LYS A 181 10.31 6.66 -1.56
N ALA A 182 11.47 7.32 -1.59
CA ALA A 182 12.16 7.80 -0.41
C ALA A 182 11.39 8.93 0.31
N SER A 183 10.71 9.80 -0.45
CA SER A 183 9.88 10.88 0.13
C SER A 183 8.75 10.34 0.99
N VAL A 184 8.13 9.23 0.61
CA VAL A 184 7.05 8.58 1.36
C VAL A 184 7.56 8.04 2.72
N LEU A 185 8.78 7.49 2.76
CA LEU A 185 9.43 7.08 4.03
C LEU A 185 9.59 8.27 4.97
N ARG A 186 10.06 9.40 4.44
CA ARG A 186 10.26 10.62 5.23
C ARG A 186 8.93 11.24 5.66
N LEU A 187 7.91 11.19 4.80
CA LEU A 187 6.57 11.67 5.11
C LEU A 187 5.99 10.90 6.31
N ALA A 188 6.03 9.57 6.28
CA ALA A 188 5.56 8.73 7.38
C ALA A 188 6.26 9.06 8.71
N TRP A 189 7.57 9.25 8.67
CA TRP A 189 8.34 9.63 9.86
C TRP A 189 7.93 11.02 10.37
N SER A 190 7.72 12.00 9.49
CA SER A 190 7.31 13.36 9.88
C SER A 190 5.92 13.36 10.49
N GLN A 191 4.96 12.68 9.86
CA GLN A 191 3.60 12.49 10.40
C GLN A 191 3.63 11.81 11.76
N ALA A 192 4.53 10.85 11.98
CA ALA A 192 4.68 10.19 13.28
C ALA A 192 5.06 11.15 14.40
N GLN A 193 5.88 12.20 14.11
CA GLN A 193 6.21 13.23 15.09
C GLN A 193 5.00 14.12 15.40
N GLU A 194 4.26 14.53 14.38
CA GLU A 194 3.09 15.40 14.51
C GLU A 194 1.89 14.70 15.16
N LEU A 195 1.71 13.41 14.90
CA LEU A 195 0.57 12.62 15.38
C LEU A 195 0.77 12.07 16.80
N LYS A 196 2.01 11.95 17.27
CA LYS A 196 2.33 11.42 18.62
C LYS A 196 1.58 12.12 19.75
N PRO A 197 1.48 13.48 19.80
CA PRO A 197 0.73 14.18 20.85
C PRO A 197 -0.78 13.87 20.86
N HIS A 198 -1.32 13.37 19.75
CA HIS A 198 -2.72 13.00 19.58
C HIS A 198 -2.98 11.51 19.85
N GLY A 199 -1.97 10.75 20.26
CA GLY A 199 -2.08 9.31 20.49
C GLY A 199 -2.33 8.51 19.22
N ALA A 200 -1.95 9.05 18.04
CA ALA A 200 -2.03 8.38 16.76
C ALA A 200 -0.64 7.91 16.30
N THR A 201 -0.62 6.96 15.38
CA THR A 201 0.57 6.28 14.88
C THR A 201 0.69 6.46 13.38
N ALA A 202 1.88 6.77 12.87
CA ALA A 202 2.19 6.73 11.45
C ALA A 202 3.39 5.83 11.18
N VAL A 203 3.29 5.03 10.12
CA VAL A 203 4.36 4.13 9.65
C VAL A 203 4.46 4.18 8.13
N SER A 204 5.64 3.93 7.59
CA SER A 204 5.75 3.49 6.20
C SER A 204 5.69 1.97 6.13
N LEU A 205 5.05 1.45 5.09
CA LEU A 205 4.92 0.02 4.84
C LEU A 205 5.31 -0.30 3.40
N THR A 206 6.18 -1.28 3.23
CA THR A 206 6.55 -1.77 1.91
C THR A 206 6.14 -3.24 1.76
N PRO A 207 5.37 -3.58 0.70
CA PRO A 207 5.23 -4.97 0.29
C PRO A 207 6.56 -5.50 -0.24
N GLY A 208 6.66 -6.81 -0.39
CA GLY A 208 7.69 -7.44 -1.19
C GLY A 208 7.39 -7.33 -2.69
N TRP A 209 8.02 -8.18 -3.50
CA TRP A 209 7.68 -8.27 -4.91
C TRP A 209 6.25 -8.80 -5.07
N MET A 210 5.36 -7.91 -5.45
CA MET A 210 3.93 -8.21 -5.40
C MET A 210 3.41 -8.84 -6.70
N ARG A 211 2.62 -9.90 -6.57
CA ARG A 211 1.83 -10.50 -7.63
C ARG A 211 0.57 -9.66 -7.89
N SER A 212 0.76 -8.38 -8.27
CA SER A 212 -0.36 -7.52 -8.67
C SER A 212 -0.96 -7.99 -10.00
N GLU A 213 -2.16 -7.52 -10.33
CA GLU A 213 -2.84 -7.81 -11.59
C GLU A 213 -1.95 -7.52 -12.80
N GLY A 214 -1.25 -6.37 -12.78
CA GLY A 214 -0.32 -5.99 -13.86
C GLY A 214 0.92 -6.88 -13.92
N MET A 215 1.43 -7.35 -12.77
CA MET A 215 2.59 -8.23 -12.74
C MET A 215 2.26 -9.65 -13.22
N LEU A 216 1.10 -10.17 -12.81
CA LEU A 216 0.62 -11.47 -13.31
C LEU A 216 0.38 -11.45 -14.82
N GLU A 217 -0.22 -10.37 -15.33
CA GLU A 217 -0.42 -10.16 -16.76
C GLU A 217 0.92 -10.05 -17.51
N HIS A 218 1.90 -9.31 -16.98
CA HIS A 218 3.24 -9.18 -17.56
C HIS A 218 3.93 -10.54 -17.77
N PHE A 219 3.80 -11.45 -16.82
CA PHE A 219 4.35 -12.80 -16.93
C PHE A 219 3.46 -13.78 -17.68
N GLY A 220 2.18 -13.43 -17.96
CA GLY A 220 1.21 -14.30 -18.59
C GLY A 220 0.75 -15.44 -17.67
N VAL A 221 0.66 -15.18 -16.36
CA VAL A 221 0.27 -16.14 -15.32
C VAL A 221 -0.95 -15.64 -14.55
N THR A 222 -1.48 -16.49 -13.70
CA THR A 222 -2.55 -16.20 -12.74
C THR A 222 -2.04 -16.46 -11.31
N GLU A 223 -2.80 -16.07 -10.29
CA GLU A 223 -2.44 -16.40 -8.90
C GLU A 223 -2.36 -17.93 -8.67
N ALA A 224 -3.11 -18.73 -9.42
CA ALA A 224 -3.09 -20.18 -9.29
C ALA A 224 -1.79 -20.85 -9.80
N ASN A 225 -1.17 -20.25 -10.83
CA ASN A 225 0.05 -20.79 -11.46
C ASN A 225 1.22 -19.79 -11.48
N TRP A 226 1.23 -18.82 -10.58
CA TRP A 226 2.23 -17.74 -10.54
C TRP A 226 3.68 -18.23 -10.54
N ARG A 227 3.93 -19.46 -10.03
CA ARG A 227 5.28 -20.04 -9.98
C ARG A 227 5.86 -20.31 -11.38
N ASP A 228 5.03 -20.43 -12.42
CA ASP A 228 5.50 -20.57 -13.80
C ASP A 228 6.29 -19.35 -14.27
N ALA A 229 6.06 -18.16 -13.66
CA ALA A 229 6.83 -16.96 -13.93
C ALA A 229 8.30 -17.08 -13.52
N THR A 230 8.65 -17.98 -12.60
CA THR A 230 10.05 -18.17 -12.14
C THR A 230 10.95 -18.75 -13.23
N VAL A 231 10.41 -19.29 -14.29
CA VAL A 231 11.17 -19.71 -15.48
C VAL A 231 11.77 -18.50 -16.19
N LYS A 232 11.04 -17.37 -16.24
CA LYS A 232 11.49 -16.11 -16.85
C LYS A 232 12.28 -15.25 -15.87
N GLU A 233 11.83 -15.20 -14.63
CA GLU A 233 12.39 -14.40 -13.55
C GLU A 233 12.54 -15.27 -12.29
N PRO A 234 13.70 -15.91 -12.10
CA PRO A 234 13.89 -16.85 -11.01
C PRO A 234 13.62 -16.26 -9.61
N HIS A 235 14.02 -14.99 -9.37
CA HIS A 235 13.82 -14.33 -8.08
C HIS A 235 12.36 -13.98 -7.79
N PHE A 236 11.44 -14.12 -8.76
CA PHE A 236 10.01 -13.99 -8.51
C PHE A 236 9.48 -15.04 -7.51
N VAL A 237 10.27 -16.08 -7.24
CA VAL A 237 9.97 -17.09 -6.21
C VAL A 237 9.66 -16.48 -4.83
N ILE A 238 10.19 -15.28 -4.52
CA ILE A 238 9.94 -14.61 -3.23
C ILE A 238 8.67 -13.75 -3.21
N SER A 239 7.96 -13.64 -4.34
CA SER A 239 6.84 -12.72 -4.49
C SER A 239 5.68 -13.04 -3.53
N GLU A 240 4.92 -12.03 -3.17
CA GLU A 240 3.75 -12.09 -2.30
C GLU A 240 2.47 -11.69 -3.03
N SER A 241 1.30 -12.16 -2.56
CA SER A 241 0.01 -11.69 -3.07
C SER A 241 -0.38 -10.33 -2.47
N PRO A 242 -1.28 -9.56 -3.12
CA PRO A 242 -1.85 -8.35 -2.53
C PRO A 242 -2.55 -8.58 -1.18
N ALA A 243 -3.06 -9.80 -0.93
CA ALA A 243 -3.67 -10.17 0.34
C ALA A 243 -2.65 -10.17 1.49
N TYR A 244 -1.38 -10.45 1.22
CA TYR A 244 -0.36 -10.53 2.26
C TYR A 244 -0.06 -9.18 2.90
N VAL A 245 0.22 -8.15 2.10
CA VAL A 245 0.36 -6.78 2.62
C VAL A 245 -0.95 -6.28 3.24
N GLY A 246 -2.11 -6.69 2.70
CA GLY A 246 -3.41 -6.40 3.30
C GLY A 246 -3.56 -6.99 4.70
N ARG A 247 -3.13 -8.24 4.93
CA ARG A 247 -3.09 -8.88 6.25
C ARG A 247 -2.15 -8.16 7.21
N ALA A 248 -1.02 -7.65 6.71
CA ALA A 248 -0.10 -6.83 7.51
C ALA A 248 -0.79 -5.56 8.02
N VAL A 249 -1.51 -4.86 7.14
CA VAL A 249 -2.26 -3.63 7.50
C VAL A 249 -3.38 -3.95 8.50
N ALA A 250 -4.18 -4.99 8.26
CA ALA A 250 -5.26 -5.38 9.15
C ALA A 250 -4.74 -5.78 10.54
N ALA A 251 -3.63 -6.54 10.61
CA ALA A 251 -3.01 -6.93 11.87
C ALA A 251 -2.49 -5.72 12.66
N LEU A 252 -1.83 -4.78 11.97
CA LEU A 252 -1.34 -3.54 12.58
C LEU A 252 -2.49 -2.65 13.05
N ALA A 253 -3.59 -2.54 12.28
CA ALA A 253 -4.78 -1.78 12.66
C ALA A 253 -5.50 -2.37 13.89
N ALA A 254 -5.46 -3.70 14.05
CA ALA A 254 -6.06 -4.40 15.19
C ALA A 254 -5.14 -4.46 16.43
N ASP A 255 -3.87 -4.11 16.30
CA ASP A 255 -2.92 -4.15 17.39
C ASP A 255 -3.15 -3.00 18.38
N ALA A 256 -3.48 -3.33 19.62
CA ALA A 256 -3.68 -2.34 20.68
C ALA A 256 -2.38 -1.59 21.06
N ASP A 257 -1.22 -2.23 20.85
CA ASP A 257 0.11 -1.67 21.17
C ASP A 257 0.86 -1.18 19.91
N ARG A 258 0.12 -0.80 18.85
CA ARG A 258 0.73 -0.33 17.59
C ARG A 258 1.60 0.93 17.73
N ALA A 259 1.44 1.67 18.82
CA ALA A 259 2.26 2.85 19.10
C ALA A 259 3.77 2.55 19.15
N ARG A 260 4.17 1.30 19.44
CA ARG A 260 5.57 0.86 19.39
C ARG A 260 6.19 0.95 17.99
N TRP A 261 5.37 0.98 16.96
CA TRP A 261 5.80 1.08 15.56
C TRP A 261 5.89 2.52 15.05
N ASN A 262 5.50 3.51 15.86
CA ASN A 262 5.39 4.89 15.40
C ASN A 262 6.71 5.41 14.79
N GLY A 263 6.66 5.89 13.56
CA GLY A 263 7.79 6.42 12.80
C GLY A 263 8.71 5.36 12.18
N GLN A 264 8.35 4.08 12.27
CA GLN A 264 9.17 3.00 11.70
C GLN A 264 8.84 2.73 10.23
N SER A 265 9.85 2.22 9.52
CA SER A 265 9.71 1.64 8.19
C SER A 265 9.55 0.14 8.34
N LEU A 266 8.42 -0.38 7.90
CA LEU A 266 7.99 -1.76 8.08
C LEU A 266 7.85 -2.48 6.75
N SER A 267 7.97 -3.81 6.76
CA SER A 267 7.65 -4.64 5.60
C SER A 267 6.56 -5.67 5.93
N SER A 268 5.84 -6.12 4.90
CA SER A 268 4.85 -7.20 5.01
C SER A 268 5.44 -8.45 5.65
N GLY A 269 6.64 -8.87 5.22
CA GLY A 269 7.34 -10.04 5.76
C GLY A 269 7.75 -9.88 7.24
N GLN A 270 8.23 -8.69 7.63
CA GLN A 270 8.53 -8.39 9.04
C GLN A 270 7.27 -8.51 9.90
N LEU A 271 6.16 -7.90 9.47
CA LEU A 271 4.90 -7.94 10.22
C LEU A 271 4.30 -9.35 10.25
N ALA A 272 4.48 -10.15 9.20
CA ALA A 272 4.04 -11.54 9.20
C ALA A 272 4.74 -12.38 10.27
N ARG A 273 6.04 -12.19 10.46
CA ARG A 273 6.77 -12.88 11.55
C ARG A 273 6.29 -12.45 12.93
N VAL A 274 5.92 -11.17 13.11
CA VAL A 274 5.45 -10.65 14.40
C VAL A 274 4.02 -11.09 14.71
N TYR A 275 3.13 -11.02 13.72
CA TYR A 275 1.70 -11.27 13.93
C TYR A 275 1.25 -12.69 13.57
N GLY A 276 2.11 -13.48 12.91
CA GLY A 276 1.86 -14.90 12.61
C GLY A 276 0.87 -15.14 11.47
N PHE A 277 0.60 -14.15 10.59
CA PHE A 277 -0.20 -14.38 9.40
C PHE A 277 0.65 -14.95 8.25
N THR A 278 0.00 -15.56 7.28
CA THR A 278 0.62 -16.14 6.08
C THR A 278 0.06 -15.50 4.81
N ASP A 279 0.69 -15.76 3.66
CA ASP A 279 0.14 -15.47 2.35
C ASP A 279 -0.96 -16.49 1.97
N LEU A 280 -1.56 -16.35 0.79
CA LEU A 280 -2.64 -17.20 0.30
C LEU A 280 -2.22 -18.68 0.17
N ASP A 281 -0.95 -18.93 -0.13
CA ASP A 281 -0.38 -20.28 -0.24
C ASP A 281 0.15 -20.85 1.10
N GLY A 282 -0.09 -20.16 2.21
CA GLY A 282 0.33 -20.57 3.55
C GLY A 282 1.78 -20.22 3.90
N SER A 283 2.55 -19.61 3.00
CA SER A 283 3.92 -19.19 3.23
C SER A 283 4.02 -17.81 3.92
N GLN A 284 5.22 -17.42 4.35
CA GLN A 284 5.54 -16.13 4.95
C GLN A 284 6.71 -15.46 4.20
N PRO A 285 6.52 -15.00 2.94
CA PRO A 285 7.61 -14.41 2.16
C PRO A 285 8.19 -13.17 2.85
N ASP A 286 9.52 -13.12 2.95
CA ASP A 286 10.31 -12.02 3.51
C ASP A 286 11.23 -11.45 2.44
N ALA A 287 10.63 -10.71 1.51
CA ALA A 287 11.33 -10.19 0.36
C ALA A 287 12.48 -9.23 0.74
N TRP A 288 12.29 -8.41 1.79
CA TRP A 288 13.30 -7.41 2.17
C TRP A 288 14.46 -7.97 2.97
N ARG A 289 14.41 -9.25 3.33
CA ARG A 289 15.55 -10.03 3.78
C ARG A 289 16.18 -10.81 2.60
N TYR A 290 15.35 -11.36 1.73
CA TYR A 290 15.77 -12.13 0.56
C TYR A 290 16.53 -11.27 -0.47
N VAL A 291 15.99 -10.10 -0.82
CA VAL A 291 16.55 -9.24 -1.88
C VAL A 291 18.02 -8.92 -1.62
N PRO A 292 18.43 -8.34 -0.47
CA PRO A 292 19.84 -8.03 -0.23
C PRO A 292 20.72 -9.28 -0.04
N GLU A 293 20.19 -10.35 0.58
CA GLU A 293 20.98 -11.53 0.95
C GLU A 293 21.17 -12.56 -0.19
N VAL A 294 20.24 -12.55 -1.17
CA VAL A 294 20.22 -13.52 -2.28
C VAL A 294 20.30 -12.82 -3.62
N GLN A 295 19.31 -11.99 -3.97
CA GLN A 295 19.19 -11.39 -5.30
C GLN A 295 20.34 -10.39 -5.58
N ASP A 296 20.54 -9.39 -4.72
CA ASP A 296 21.61 -8.39 -4.87
C ASP A 296 22.99 -8.98 -4.67
N ALA A 297 23.08 -10.07 -3.91
CA ALA A 297 24.33 -10.83 -3.73
C ALA A 297 24.67 -11.74 -4.93
N GLY A 298 23.84 -11.75 -5.98
CA GLY A 298 24.07 -12.54 -7.20
C GLY A 298 24.01 -14.07 -6.97
N LYS A 299 23.32 -14.53 -5.91
CA LYS A 299 23.17 -15.95 -5.62
C LYS A 299 22.03 -16.54 -6.47
N PRO A 300 22.04 -17.87 -6.71
CA PRO A 300 20.90 -18.55 -7.30
C PRO A 300 19.60 -18.29 -6.53
N ALA A 301 18.50 -18.22 -7.24
CA ALA A 301 17.18 -17.97 -6.66
C ALA A 301 16.73 -19.18 -5.81
N ASP A 302 16.92 -19.07 -4.51
CA ASP A 302 16.45 -20.03 -3.51
C ASP A 302 15.75 -19.30 -2.37
N ALA A 303 14.44 -19.50 -2.24
CA ALA A 303 13.63 -18.86 -1.21
C ALA A 303 13.58 -19.69 0.10
N THR A 304 14.35 -20.76 0.23
CA THR A 304 14.42 -21.58 1.45
C THR A 304 14.86 -20.72 2.65
N GLY A 305 14.04 -20.68 3.70
CA GLY A 305 14.27 -19.85 4.89
C GLY A 305 13.85 -18.38 4.73
N TYR A 306 13.30 -18.00 3.56
CA TYR A 306 12.76 -16.66 3.30
C TYR A 306 11.25 -16.67 2.98
N ARG A 307 10.68 -17.88 2.81
CA ARG A 307 9.27 -18.05 2.43
C ARG A 307 8.53 -19.07 3.30
#